data_87549d80d8ee3c284bc4d21d078174d1
#
_entry.id   87549d80d8ee3c284bc4d21d078174d1
#
_cell.length_a   1.000
_cell.length_b   1.000
_cell.length_c   1.000
_cell.angle_alpha   90.00
_cell.angle_beta   90.00
_cell.angle_gamma   90.00
#
_symmetry.space_group_name_H-M   'P 1'
#
loop_
_entity.id
_entity.type
_entity.pdbx_description
1 polymer ?
#
loop_
_entity_poly.entity_id
_entity_poly.type
_entity_poly.pdbx_seq_one_letter_code
_entity_poly.pdbx_strand_id
1 'polypeptide(L)'
;FHFVTPPFVDSHFHMDATLSYGLPRVNKSGTLLEGIKLWGELKPNLTADAIKERALKFCKWAIARGTLAIRSHVDVSGQNLVGVEALLDVRETIKDFIDIQLVAFPQDGLL
;
A
#
# COMPACT_ATOMS: atom_id res chain seq x y z
N PHE A 1 -34.41 -8.91 2.86
CA PHE A 1 -33.66 -9.17 1.63
C PHE A 1 -32.18 -8.94 1.85
N HIS A 2 -31.36 -9.88 1.38
CA HIS A 2 -29.92 -9.74 1.31
C HIS A 2 -29.49 -9.86 -0.15
N PHE A 3 -28.61 -8.96 -0.57
CA PHE A 3 -27.98 -9.04 -1.89
C PHE A 3 -26.62 -9.74 -1.74
N VAL A 4 -26.43 -10.83 -2.47
CA VAL A 4 -25.19 -11.61 -2.41
C VAL A 4 -24.41 -11.39 -3.70
N THR A 5 -23.15 -11.00 -3.57
CA THR A 5 -22.23 -10.78 -4.69
C THR A 5 -20.91 -11.51 -4.43
N PRO A 6 -20.09 -11.75 -5.47
CA PRO A 6 -18.69 -12.06 -5.26
C PRO A 6 -17.99 -10.92 -4.48
N PRO A 7 -16.89 -11.21 -3.77
CA PRO A 7 -16.11 -10.17 -3.11
C PRO A 7 -15.55 -9.16 -4.12
N PHE A 8 -15.28 -7.95 -3.64
CA PHE A 8 -14.60 -6.94 -4.44
C PHE A 8 -13.12 -7.26 -4.62
N VAL A 9 -12.59 -6.86 -5.77
CA VAL A 9 -11.17 -6.93 -6.11
C VAL A 9 -10.66 -5.52 -6.34
N ASP A 10 -9.64 -5.10 -5.60
CA ASP A 10 -8.90 -3.88 -5.87
C ASP A 10 -7.70 -4.21 -6.76
N SER A 11 -7.79 -3.87 -8.04
CA SER A 11 -6.79 -4.24 -9.04
C SER A 11 -5.60 -3.27 -9.12
N HIS A 12 -5.63 -2.14 -8.44
CA HIS A 12 -4.54 -1.17 -8.43
C HIS A 12 -4.52 -0.35 -7.14
N PHE A 13 -3.62 -0.70 -6.24
CA PHE A 13 -3.42 -0.02 -4.96
C PHE A 13 -1.94 0.13 -4.63
N HIS A 14 -1.59 0.99 -3.68
CA HIS A 14 -0.24 1.18 -3.16
C HIS A 14 -0.26 0.99 -1.63
N MET A 15 -0.10 -0.27 -1.18
CA MET A 15 -0.17 -0.60 0.24
C MET A 15 1.01 -0.08 1.05
N ASP A 16 2.17 0.09 0.44
CA ASP A 16 3.36 0.69 1.04
C ASP A 16 3.11 2.15 1.47
N ALA A 17 2.29 2.87 0.69
CA ALA A 17 1.93 4.26 0.96
C ALA A 17 0.59 4.44 1.70
N THR A 18 -0.14 3.35 1.99
CA THR A 18 -1.47 3.46 2.59
C THR A 18 -1.42 4.13 3.96
N LEU A 19 -2.49 4.87 4.31
CA LEU A 19 -2.67 5.56 5.58
C LEU A 19 -1.50 6.48 5.98
N SER A 20 -0.78 7.04 5.01
CA SER A 20 0.32 7.97 5.23
C SER A 20 -0.07 9.45 5.04
N TYR A 21 -1.36 9.75 4.91
CA TYR A 21 -1.84 11.12 4.77
C TYR A 21 -1.31 12.02 5.90
N GLY A 22 -0.76 13.17 5.51
CA GLY A 22 -0.14 14.11 6.44
C GLY A 22 1.34 13.85 6.72
N LEU A 23 1.92 12.77 6.19
CA LEU A 23 3.33 12.42 6.34
C LEU A 23 4.11 12.63 5.04
N PRO A 24 5.32 13.24 5.10
CA PRO A 24 5.90 14.02 6.21
C PRO A 24 5.16 15.35 6.41
N ARG A 25 4.33 15.75 5.47
CA ARG A 25 3.49 16.95 5.47
C ARG A 25 2.26 16.75 4.57
N VAL A 26 1.32 17.67 4.63
CA VAL A 26 0.09 17.62 3.81
C VAL A 26 0.39 18.06 2.36
N ASN A 27 -0.20 17.36 1.39
CA ASN A 27 -0.28 17.81 0.00
C ASN A 27 -1.21 19.03 -0.09
N LYS A 28 -0.63 20.20 -0.36
CA LYS A 28 -1.37 21.47 -0.38
C LYS A 28 -1.98 21.79 -1.74
N SER A 29 -1.32 21.37 -2.82
CA SER A 29 -1.80 21.64 -4.18
C SER A 29 -2.86 20.66 -4.65
N GLY A 30 -2.97 19.49 -4.00
CA GLY A 30 -3.83 18.38 -4.43
C GLY A 30 -3.37 17.71 -5.73
N THR A 31 -2.17 18.04 -6.23
CA THR A 31 -1.66 17.48 -7.48
C THR A 31 -0.92 16.15 -7.25
N LEU A 32 -0.94 15.31 -8.29
CA LEU A 32 -0.17 14.06 -8.31
C LEU A 32 1.34 14.32 -8.16
N LEU A 33 1.87 15.35 -8.81
CA LEU A 33 3.30 15.67 -8.75
C LEU A 33 3.75 16.03 -7.34
N GLU A 34 2.95 16.77 -6.57
CA GLU A 34 3.24 17.02 -5.16
C GLU A 34 3.14 15.73 -4.34
N GLY A 35 2.19 14.84 -4.65
CA GLY A 35 2.09 13.53 -4.01
C GLY A 35 3.34 12.67 -4.22
N ILE A 36 3.87 12.61 -5.44
CA ILE A 36 5.11 11.90 -5.76
C ILE A 36 6.29 12.50 -4.98
N LYS A 37 6.38 13.83 -4.94
CA LYS A 37 7.43 14.53 -4.18
C LYS A 37 7.34 14.20 -2.68
N LEU A 38 6.15 14.22 -2.11
CA LEU A 38 5.91 13.85 -0.70
C LEU A 38 6.32 12.43 -0.41
N TRP A 39 6.02 11.50 -1.31
CA TRP A 39 6.47 10.12 -1.19
C TRP A 39 8.00 10.03 -1.17
N GLY A 40 8.69 10.74 -2.07
CA GLY A 40 10.16 10.82 -2.08
C GLY A 40 10.75 11.41 -0.79
N GLU A 41 10.08 12.40 -0.18
CA GLU A 41 10.46 12.97 1.12
C GLU A 41 10.25 12.00 2.29
N LEU A 42 9.23 11.13 2.20
CA LEU A 42 8.88 10.15 3.23
C LEU A 42 9.76 8.90 3.19
N LYS A 43 10.10 8.41 1.99
CA LYS A 43 10.84 7.14 1.76
C LYS A 43 12.05 6.92 2.66
N PRO A 44 12.96 7.90 2.87
CA PRO A 44 14.15 7.71 3.71
C PRO A 44 13.85 7.38 5.18
N ASN A 45 12.64 7.70 5.63
CA ASN A 45 12.22 7.53 7.02
C ASN A 45 11.25 6.36 7.21
N LEU A 46 10.99 5.59 6.16
CA LEU A 46 10.10 4.43 6.24
C LEU A 46 10.77 3.28 6.98
N THR A 47 10.01 2.65 7.87
CA THR A 47 10.40 1.41 8.54
C THR A 47 9.43 0.29 8.17
N ALA A 48 9.92 -0.95 8.16
CA ALA A 48 9.08 -2.11 7.88
C ALA A 48 7.91 -2.20 8.85
N ASP A 49 8.12 -1.94 10.14
CA ASP A 49 7.07 -2.01 11.15
C ASP A 49 5.96 -0.97 10.92
N ALA A 50 6.32 0.27 10.59
CA ALA A 50 5.34 1.32 10.30
C ALA A 50 4.51 1.00 9.04
N ILE A 51 5.14 0.42 8.01
CA ILE A 51 4.43 -0.03 6.80
C ILE A 51 3.49 -1.19 7.13
N LYS A 52 3.97 -2.20 7.87
CA LYS A 52 3.17 -3.37 8.29
C LYS A 52 1.94 -2.95 9.10
N GLU A 53 2.12 -2.08 10.08
CA GLU A 53 1.01 -1.59 10.92
C GLU A 53 -0.08 -0.94 10.06
N ARG A 54 0.30 -0.01 9.19
CA ARG A 54 -0.65 0.69 8.31
C ARG A 54 -1.33 -0.26 7.31
N ALA A 55 -0.55 -1.15 6.69
CA ALA A 55 -1.07 -2.11 5.72
C ALA A 55 -2.04 -3.11 6.35
N LEU A 56 -1.74 -3.67 7.53
CA LEU A 56 -2.65 -4.56 8.25
C LEU A 56 -3.92 -3.84 8.68
N LYS A 57 -3.82 -2.60 9.13
CA LYS A 57 -5.00 -1.78 9.45
C LYS A 57 -5.88 -1.56 8.22
N PHE A 58 -5.28 -1.25 7.09
CA PHE A 58 -5.99 -1.11 5.81
C PHE A 58 -6.65 -2.42 5.39
N CYS A 59 -5.96 -3.55 5.47
CA CYS A 59 -6.54 -4.86 5.14
C CYS A 59 -7.79 -5.16 5.97
N LYS A 60 -7.77 -4.87 7.27
CA LYS A 60 -8.96 -5.02 8.12
C LYS A 60 -10.14 -4.18 7.64
N TRP A 61 -9.89 -2.96 7.20
CA TRP A 61 -10.94 -2.10 6.65
C TRP A 61 -11.45 -2.58 5.29
N ALA A 62 -10.55 -3.07 4.43
CA ALA A 62 -10.90 -3.64 3.14
C ALA A 62 -11.79 -4.87 3.29
N ILE A 63 -11.40 -5.81 4.15
CA ILE A 63 -12.18 -7.03 4.47
C ILE A 63 -13.56 -6.66 5.01
N ALA A 64 -13.63 -5.72 5.96
CA ALA A 64 -14.90 -5.29 6.55
C ALA A 64 -15.86 -4.65 5.52
N ARG A 65 -15.36 -4.25 4.35
CA ARG A 65 -16.13 -3.68 3.24
C ARG A 65 -16.29 -4.61 2.05
N GLY A 66 -15.88 -5.86 2.20
CA GLY A 66 -16.07 -6.91 1.20
C GLY A 66 -14.98 -7.00 0.12
N THR A 67 -13.86 -6.30 0.27
CA THR A 67 -12.70 -6.46 -0.63
C THR A 67 -11.82 -7.60 -0.10
N LEU A 68 -11.69 -8.67 -0.90
CA LEU A 68 -10.93 -9.87 -0.51
C LEU A 68 -9.76 -10.19 -1.45
N ALA A 69 -9.46 -9.33 -2.41
CA ALA A 69 -8.26 -9.42 -3.22
C ALA A 69 -7.73 -8.03 -3.56
N ILE A 70 -6.42 -7.84 -3.44
CA ILE A 70 -5.74 -6.56 -3.71
C ILE A 70 -4.50 -6.82 -4.56
N ARG A 71 -4.33 -6.04 -5.63
CA ARG A 71 -3.08 -5.93 -6.37
C ARG A 71 -2.37 -4.66 -5.94
N SER A 72 -1.32 -4.80 -5.12
CA SER A 72 -0.52 -3.67 -4.64
C SER A 72 0.72 -3.47 -5.50
N HIS A 73 0.87 -2.25 -6.02
CA HIS A 73 2.08 -1.78 -6.70
C HIS A 73 3.00 -1.20 -5.63
N VAL A 74 4.19 -1.79 -5.48
CA VAL A 74 5.14 -1.46 -4.40
C VAL A 74 6.34 -0.75 -5.00
N ASP A 75 6.69 0.40 -4.45
CA ASP A 75 7.83 1.17 -4.96
C ASP A 75 9.16 0.43 -4.77
N VAL A 76 9.86 0.20 -5.88
CA VAL A 76 11.17 -0.45 -5.94
C VAL A 76 12.28 0.46 -6.45
N SER A 77 12.03 1.77 -6.56
CA SER A 77 13.01 2.74 -7.07
C SER A 77 14.07 3.17 -6.04
N GLY A 78 13.98 2.69 -4.80
CA GLY A 78 14.96 2.98 -3.74
C GLY A 78 16.09 1.96 -3.66
N GLN A 79 17.15 2.30 -2.90
CA GLN A 79 18.26 1.38 -2.64
C GLN A 79 17.89 0.23 -1.69
N ASN A 80 16.83 0.39 -0.92
CA ASN A 80 16.30 -0.65 -0.03
C ASN A 80 14.88 -1.03 -0.47
N LEU A 81 14.53 -2.27 -0.21
CA LEU A 81 13.22 -2.84 -0.56
C LEU A 81 12.32 -2.97 0.67
N VAL A 82 12.45 -2.04 1.62
CA VAL A 82 11.71 -2.10 2.91
C VAL A 82 10.19 -2.24 2.72
N GLY A 83 9.63 -1.60 1.69
CA GLY A 83 8.21 -1.75 1.35
C GLY A 83 7.86 -3.16 0.89
N VAL A 84 8.70 -3.76 0.05
CA VAL A 84 8.52 -5.13 -0.45
C VAL A 84 8.59 -6.14 0.71
N GLU A 85 9.64 -6.05 1.53
CA GLU A 85 9.82 -6.92 2.70
C GLU A 85 8.65 -6.84 3.67
N ALA A 86 8.23 -5.62 4.01
CA ALA A 86 7.09 -5.39 4.88
C ALA A 86 5.79 -5.99 4.32
N LEU A 87 5.52 -5.82 3.03
CA LEU A 87 4.29 -6.31 2.41
C LEU A 87 4.30 -7.82 2.14
N LEU A 88 5.47 -8.44 1.98
CA LEU A 88 5.59 -9.90 1.97
C LEU A 88 5.17 -10.49 3.33
N ASP A 89 5.59 -9.89 4.43
CA ASP A 89 5.18 -10.28 5.78
C ASP A 89 3.68 -10.04 6.02
N VAL A 90 3.15 -8.91 5.56
CA VAL A 90 1.71 -8.61 5.64
C VAL A 90 0.92 -9.67 4.89
N ARG A 91 1.32 -9.99 3.66
CA ARG A 91 0.66 -11.01 2.84
C ARG A 91 0.62 -12.35 3.55
N GLU A 92 1.72 -12.79 4.14
CA GLU A 92 1.78 -14.05 4.87
C GLU A 92 0.91 -14.01 6.15
N THR A 93 0.91 -12.90 6.86
CA THR A 93 0.14 -12.73 8.10
C THR A 93 -1.37 -12.79 7.88
N ILE A 94 -1.87 -12.29 6.73
CA ILE A 94 -3.32 -12.11 6.51
C ILE A 94 -3.88 -13.02 5.40
N LYS A 95 -3.08 -13.95 4.88
CA LYS A 95 -3.42 -14.79 3.70
C LYS A 95 -4.72 -15.59 3.83
N ASP A 96 -5.15 -15.90 5.06
CA ASP A 96 -6.38 -16.64 5.28
C ASP A 96 -7.65 -15.79 5.10
N PHE A 97 -7.51 -14.47 4.98
CA PHE A 97 -8.63 -13.52 4.93
C PHE A 97 -8.69 -12.70 3.65
N ILE A 98 -7.53 -12.44 3.01
CA ILE A 98 -7.44 -11.60 1.83
C ILE A 98 -6.24 -12.01 0.97
N ASP A 99 -6.45 -12.09 -0.34
CA ASP A 99 -5.39 -12.33 -1.30
C ASP A 99 -4.65 -11.03 -1.65
N ILE A 100 -3.32 -11.05 -1.54
CA ILE A 100 -2.48 -9.90 -1.89
C ILE A 100 -1.49 -10.30 -2.99
N GLN A 101 -1.61 -9.65 -4.14
CA GLN A 101 -0.64 -9.71 -5.22
C GLN A 101 0.26 -8.49 -5.15
N LEU A 102 1.58 -8.68 -5.17
CA LEU A 102 2.55 -7.60 -5.20
C LEU A 102 3.12 -7.43 -6.62
N VAL A 103 3.22 -6.19 -7.06
CA VAL A 103 3.79 -5.79 -8.34
C VAL A 103 4.94 -4.83 -8.08
N ALA A 104 6.13 -5.12 -8.60
CA ALA A 104 7.25 -4.19 -8.54
C ALA A 104 6.93 -2.95 -9.37
N PHE A 105 7.01 -1.78 -8.75
CA PHE A 105 6.65 -0.50 -9.36
C PHE A 105 7.79 0.52 -9.16
N PRO A 106 8.59 0.79 -10.21
CA PRO A 106 9.67 1.79 -10.12
C PRO A 106 9.09 3.20 -10.21
N GLN A 107 8.66 3.77 -9.08
CA GLN A 107 7.97 5.08 -9.00
C GLN A 107 8.80 6.21 -9.61
N ASP A 108 10.11 6.20 -9.40
CA ASP A 108 11.02 7.23 -9.89
C ASP A 108 11.73 6.83 -11.20
N GLY A 109 11.31 5.73 -11.82
CA GLY A 109 11.95 5.13 -13.00
C GLY A 109 13.06 4.13 -12.62
N LEU A 110 13.59 3.47 -13.66
CA LEU A 110 14.78 2.62 -13.56
C LEU A 110 15.97 3.47 -14.00
N LEU A 111 16.89 3.74 -13.08
CA LEU A 111 18.16 4.41 -13.35
C LEU A 111 19.29 3.38 -13.41
#